data_12a396b3edf7cc2a741d8bdb1086bd7a
#
_entry.id   12a396b3edf7cc2a741d8bdb1086bd7a
#
_cell.length_a   1.000
_cell.length_b   1.000
_cell.length_c   1.000
_cell.angle_alpha   90.00
_cell.angle_beta   90.00
_cell.angle_gamma   90.00
#
_symmetry.space_group_name_H-M   'P 1'
#
loop_
_entity.id
_entity.type
_entity.pdbx_description
1 polymer ?
#
loop_
_entity_poly.entity_id
_entity_poly.type
_entity_poly.pdbx_seq_one_letter_code
_entity_poly.pdbx_strand_id
1 'polypeptide(L)'
;MKLEHRTAVITGAAGRIGRSLSREFGRYGVKLYLADINSAGVEALCAELRGEGFEAHPIGMDVTDPRQIAETAEVILSDAGRVDILVNNAGLGRARGSILDLDDEHWREVIELNLSGVFRVSRAFIPAMRKNAYGRIINIGSIAGEVGLPGFCAYAAAKGGVIMLTKTMAMELAACGITVNSVSPGMILADQSPHHGTWLGRTGTGDEVARAVVFLASDESGYITGVDLPVDGGRILGPKGCDWKPSDGMERDI
;
A
#
# COMPACT_ATOMS: atom_id res chain seq x y z
N MET A 1 9.74 9.13 14.57
CA MET A 1 9.20 7.75 14.43
C MET A 1 10.36 6.78 14.66
N LYS A 2 10.21 5.87 15.61
CA LYS A 2 11.26 4.86 15.89
C LYS A 2 10.96 3.60 15.08
N LEU A 3 11.74 3.35 14.03
CA LEU A 3 11.64 2.17 13.17
C LEU A 3 12.99 1.47 12.96
N GLU A 4 14.06 2.00 13.58
CA GLU A 4 15.39 1.41 13.51
C GLU A 4 15.36 -0.06 13.94
N HIS A 5 16.11 -0.91 13.23
CA HIS A 5 16.21 -2.35 13.46
C HIS A 5 14.89 -3.13 13.22
N ARG A 6 13.84 -2.52 12.65
CA ARG A 6 12.66 -3.24 12.17
C ARG A 6 12.94 -3.87 10.81
N THR A 7 12.27 -4.98 10.56
CA THR A 7 12.30 -5.65 9.24
C THR A 7 10.97 -5.44 8.53
N ALA A 8 11.01 -4.92 7.31
CA ALA A 8 9.85 -4.71 6.47
C ALA A 8 9.89 -5.54 5.19
N VAL A 9 8.73 -6.10 4.84
CA VAL A 9 8.47 -6.70 3.53
C VAL A 9 7.53 -5.76 2.77
N ILE A 10 7.91 -5.38 1.54
CA ILE A 10 7.12 -4.49 0.67
C ILE A 10 6.89 -5.22 -0.65
N THR A 11 5.62 -5.48 -1.02
CA THR A 11 5.26 -6.08 -2.29
C THR A 11 5.02 -5.00 -3.36
N GLY A 12 5.27 -5.32 -4.64
CA GLY A 12 5.15 -4.34 -5.72
C GLY A 12 6.16 -3.18 -5.57
N ALA A 13 7.35 -3.49 -5.06
CA ALA A 13 8.36 -2.51 -4.67
C ALA A 13 8.95 -1.74 -5.85
N ALA A 14 9.02 -2.34 -7.03
CA ALA A 14 9.53 -1.69 -8.24
C ALA A 14 8.56 -0.66 -8.83
N GLY A 15 7.29 -0.67 -8.40
CA GLY A 15 6.27 0.30 -8.79
C GLY A 15 6.48 1.70 -8.22
N ARG A 16 5.73 2.69 -8.72
CA ARG A 16 5.87 4.11 -8.31
C ARG A 16 5.74 4.31 -6.81
N ILE A 17 4.66 3.83 -6.19
CA ILE A 17 4.44 3.94 -4.74
C ILE A 17 5.46 3.08 -4.01
N GLY A 18 5.75 1.87 -4.49
CA GLY A 18 6.72 0.95 -3.91
C GLY A 18 8.12 1.56 -3.77
N ARG A 19 8.60 2.28 -4.78
CA ARG A 19 9.90 3.00 -4.73
C ARG A 19 9.92 4.09 -3.65
N SER A 20 8.85 4.87 -3.55
CA SER A 20 8.72 5.89 -2.49
C SER A 20 8.64 5.26 -1.10
N LEU A 21 7.88 4.17 -0.94
CA LEU A 21 7.81 3.39 0.31
C LEU A 21 9.20 2.90 0.72
N SER A 22 9.92 2.27 -0.21
CA SER A 22 11.25 1.71 0.05
C SER A 22 12.25 2.77 0.53
N ARG A 23 12.28 3.94 -0.13
CA ARG A 23 13.14 5.06 0.31
C ARG A 23 12.72 5.62 1.65
N GLU A 24 11.41 5.82 1.86
CA GLU A 24 10.94 6.39 3.11
C GLU A 24 11.24 5.48 4.29
N PHE A 25 10.99 4.17 4.21
CA PHE A 25 11.39 3.22 5.24
C PHE A 25 12.92 3.15 5.45
N GLY A 26 13.70 3.19 4.36
CA GLY A 26 15.16 3.21 4.41
C GLY A 26 15.71 4.38 5.24
N ARG A 27 15.12 5.58 5.13
CA ARG A 27 15.49 6.77 5.92
C ARG A 27 15.34 6.58 7.43
N TYR A 28 14.51 5.62 7.86
CA TYR A 28 14.31 5.28 9.27
C TYR A 28 15.13 4.05 9.71
N GLY A 29 16.09 3.58 8.90
CA GLY A 29 16.97 2.46 9.25
C GLY A 29 16.29 1.09 9.29
N VAL A 30 15.23 0.93 8.49
CA VAL A 30 14.50 -0.34 8.37
C VAL A 30 15.24 -1.28 7.41
N LYS A 31 15.42 -2.55 7.80
CA LYS A 31 15.89 -3.63 6.91
C LYS A 31 14.76 -3.98 5.93
N LEU A 32 15.02 -3.85 4.62
CA LEU A 32 14.01 -3.93 3.58
C LEU A 32 14.12 -5.24 2.78
N TYR A 33 13.05 -6.00 2.69
CA TYR A 33 12.85 -7.07 1.71
C TYR A 33 11.84 -6.59 0.68
N LEU A 34 12.33 -6.30 -0.52
CA LEU A 34 11.57 -5.67 -1.59
C LEU A 34 11.17 -6.72 -2.61
N ALA A 35 9.89 -7.04 -2.66
CA ALA A 35 9.34 -8.08 -3.51
C ALA A 35 8.61 -7.48 -4.71
N ASP A 36 8.89 -8.00 -5.91
CA ASP A 36 8.20 -7.63 -7.15
C ASP A 36 8.25 -8.77 -8.17
N ILE A 37 7.25 -8.87 -9.03
CA ILE A 37 7.27 -9.78 -10.18
C ILE A 37 8.33 -9.35 -11.21
N ASN A 38 8.64 -8.05 -11.28
CA ASN A 38 9.73 -7.50 -12.07
C ASN A 38 11.06 -7.63 -11.31
N SER A 39 11.67 -8.82 -11.33
CA SER A 39 12.91 -9.11 -10.63
C SER A 39 14.04 -8.14 -10.99
N ALA A 40 14.24 -7.83 -12.27
CA ALA A 40 15.26 -6.88 -12.70
C ALA A 40 15.00 -5.46 -12.16
N GLY A 41 13.73 -5.05 -12.12
CA GLY A 41 13.34 -3.74 -11.58
C GLY A 41 13.58 -3.61 -10.07
N VAL A 42 13.34 -4.67 -9.31
CA VAL A 42 13.58 -4.66 -7.85
C VAL A 42 15.06 -4.82 -7.51
N GLU A 43 15.82 -5.57 -8.29
CA GLU A 43 17.29 -5.65 -8.17
C GLU A 43 17.95 -4.27 -8.37
N ALA A 44 17.56 -3.57 -9.45
CA ALA A 44 18.03 -2.21 -9.73
C ALA A 44 17.66 -1.24 -8.58
N LEU A 45 16.43 -1.30 -8.07
CA LEU A 45 16.01 -0.49 -6.93
C LEU A 45 16.85 -0.77 -5.68
N CYS A 46 17.11 -2.04 -5.37
CA CYS A 46 17.93 -2.40 -4.21
C CYS A 46 19.40 -1.93 -4.36
N ALA A 47 19.95 -1.99 -5.58
CA ALA A 47 21.28 -1.45 -5.84
C ALA A 47 21.34 0.06 -5.60
N GLU A 48 20.33 0.80 -6.08
CA GLU A 48 20.17 2.23 -5.86
C GLU A 48 20.07 2.57 -4.35
N LEU A 49 19.20 1.88 -3.62
CA LEU A 49 18.99 2.09 -2.18
C LEU A 49 20.24 1.76 -1.35
N ARG A 50 20.97 0.71 -1.70
CA ARG A 50 22.27 0.40 -1.06
C ARG A 50 23.30 1.48 -1.33
N GLY A 51 23.30 2.08 -2.51
CA GLY A 51 24.14 3.24 -2.86
C GLY A 51 23.78 4.47 -2.01
N GLU A 52 22.54 4.59 -1.56
CA GLU A 52 22.07 5.61 -0.60
C GLU A 52 22.37 5.25 0.87
N GLY A 53 22.94 4.08 1.13
CA GLY A 53 23.30 3.60 2.49
C GLY A 53 22.20 2.80 3.19
N PHE A 54 21.13 2.39 2.50
CA PHE A 54 20.03 1.62 3.07
C PHE A 54 20.25 0.11 2.95
N GLU A 55 19.75 -0.67 3.91
CA GLU A 55 19.77 -2.13 3.86
C GLU A 55 18.56 -2.65 3.08
N ALA A 56 18.77 -3.11 1.85
CA ALA A 56 17.71 -3.55 0.95
C ALA A 56 18.06 -4.88 0.25
N HIS A 57 17.11 -5.82 0.25
CA HIS A 57 17.22 -7.17 -0.31
C HIS A 57 16.14 -7.37 -1.39
N PRO A 58 16.52 -7.68 -2.65
CA PRO A 58 15.57 -7.90 -3.72
C PRO A 58 14.99 -9.31 -3.65
N ILE A 59 13.69 -9.44 -3.94
CA ILE A 59 12.97 -10.71 -4.03
C ILE A 59 12.12 -10.72 -5.31
N GLY A 60 12.35 -11.68 -6.18
CA GLY A 60 11.41 -11.97 -7.29
C GLY A 60 10.22 -12.75 -6.76
N MET A 61 9.00 -12.18 -6.80
CA MET A 61 7.80 -12.85 -6.30
C MET A 61 6.55 -12.39 -7.05
N ASP A 62 5.79 -13.34 -7.54
CA ASP A 62 4.42 -13.13 -8.00
C ASP A 62 3.44 -13.35 -6.82
N VAL A 63 2.72 -12.31 -6.42
CA VAL A 63 1.73 -12.36 -5.33
C VAL A 63 0.47 -13.16 -5.69
N THR A 64 0.33 -13.59 -6.95
CA THR A 64 -0.74 -14.48 -7.39
C THR A 64 -0.37 -15.96 -7.29
N ASP A 65 0.93 -16.29 -7.14
CA ASP A 65 1.42 -17.67 -6.98
C ASP A 65 1.62 -18.02 -5.50
N PRO A 66 0.77 -18.91 -4.91
CA PRO A 66 0.89 -19.30 -3.50
C PRO A 66 2.20 -20.01 -3.15
N ARG A 67 2.85 -20.68 -4.11
CA ARG A 67 4.12 -21.39 -3.87
C ARG A 67 5.25 -20.39 -3.74
N GLN A 68 5.35 -19.43 -4.67
CA GLN A 68 6.35 -18.38 -4.59
C GLN A 68 6.22 -17.55 -3.30
N ILE A 69 4.99 -17.27 -2.86
CA ILE A 69 4.75 -16.58 -1.57
C ILE A 69 5.29 -17.40 -0.40
N ALA A 70 5.02 -18.71 -0.35
CA ALA A 70 5.48 -19.58 0.73
C ALA A 70 7.00 -19.67 0.77
N GLU A 71 7.65 -19.94 -0.38
CA GLU A 71 9.10 -19.99 -0.53
C GLU A 71 9.76 -18.66 -0.13
N THR A 72 9.19 -17.54 -0.59
CA THR A 72 9.66 -16.20 -0.24
C THR A 72 9.57 -15.94 1.27
N ALA A 73 8.47 -16.30 1.91
CA ALA A 73 8.30 -16.11 3.34
C ALA A 73 9.34 -16.93 4.13
N GLU A 74 9.61 -18.16 3.69
CA GLU A 74 10.61 -19.04 4.30
C GLU A 74 12.03 -18.46 4.19
N VAL A 75 12.41 -17.97 3.00
CA VAL A 75 13.70 -17.32 2.75
C VAL A 75 13.88 -16.08 3.63
N ILE A 76 12.88 -15.19 3.63
CA ILE A 76 12.94 -13.94 4.41
C ILE A 76 13.01 -14.24 5.92
N LEU A 77 12.20 -15.17 6.42
CA LEU A 77 12.18 -15.51 7.86
C LEU A 77 13.45 -16.23 8.29
N SER A 78 14.07 -17.01 7.41
CA SER A 78 15.37 -17.65 7.67
C SER A 78 16.52 -16.64 7.76
N ASP A 79 16.53 -15.62 6.87
CA ASP A 79 17.57 -14.60 6.82
C ASP A 79 17.40 -13.51 7.90
N ALA A 80 16.17 -13.01 8.07
CA ALA A 80 15.88 -11.92 8.99
C ALA A 80 15.56 -12.36 10.42
N GLY A 81 15.17 -13.60 10.62
CA GLY A 81 14.68 -14.12 11.90
C GLY A 81 13.31 -13.58 12.33
N ARG A 82 12.88 -12.45 11.79
CA ARG A 82 11.61 -11.77 12.08
C ARG A 82 11.14 -10.90 10.93
N VAL A 83 9.84 -10.66 10.89
CA VAL A 83 9.22 -9.60 10.07
C VAL A 83 8.32 -8.79 10.97
N ASP A 84 8.55 -7.48 11.03
CA ASP A 84 7.82 -6.53 11.88
C ASP A 84 6.74 -5.79 11.10
N ILE A 85 7.02 -5.49 9.83
CA ILE A 85 6.19 -4.64 8.97
C ILE A 85 5.93 -5.39 7.67
N LEU A 86 4.68 -5.45 7.26
CA LEU A 86 4.26 -5.93 5.95
C LEU A 86 3.48 -4.84 5.24
N VAL A 87 3.95 -4.43 4.06
CA VAL A 87 3.22 -3.51 3.19
C VAL A 87 2.76 -4.27 1.94
N ASN A 88 1.47 -4.56 1.87
CA ASN A 88 0.82 -5.13 0.70
C ASN A 88 0.54 -4.01 -0.30
N ASN A 89 1.51 -3.73 -1.17
CA ASN A 89 1.43 -2.67 -2.17
C ASN A 89 1.28 -3.20 -3.61
N ALA A 90 1.61 -4.47 -3.88
CA ALA A 90 1.40 -5.05 -5.19
C ALA A 90 -0.05 -4.91 -5.64
N GLY A 91 -0.25 -4.39 -6.84
CA GLY A 91 -1.57 -4.17 -7.39
C GLY A 91 -1.53 -3.32 -8.65
N LEU A 92 -2.56 -3.40 -9.45
CA LEU A 92 -2.69 -2.67 -10.70
C LEU A 92 -4.13 -2.22 -10.92
N GLY A 93 -4.32 -0.92 -11.08
CA GLY A 93 -5.60 -0.33 -11.44
C GLY A 93 -5.59 0.17 -12.90
N ARG A 94 -6.42 -0.45 -13.74
CA ARG A 94 -6.67 0.00 -15.11
C ARG A 94 -8.17 0.02 -15.36
N ALA A 95 -8.66 1.10 -15.98
CA ALA A 95 -10.00 1.13 -16.52
C ALA A 95 -10.09 0.17 -17.73
N ARG A 96 -11.19 -0.58 -17.84
CA ARG A 96 -11.42 -1.58 -18.91
C ARG A 96 -12.78 -1.41 -19.59
N GLY A 97 -13.35 -0.20 -19.59
CA GLY A 97 -14.65 0.05 -20.18
C GLY A 97 -15.81 -0.18 -19.21
N SER A 98 -16.99 -0.37 -19.75
CA SER A 98 -18.22 -0.56 -18.94
C SER A 98 -18.28 -1.95 -18.31
N ILE A 99 -19.25 -2.16 -17.42
CA ILE A 99 -19.54 -3.48 -16.85
C ILE A 99 -19.85 -4.53 -17.92
N LEU A 100 -20.36 -4.11 -19.07
CA LEU A 100 -20.71 -5.00 -20.19
C LEU A 100 -19.48 -5.44 -21.01
N ASP A 101 -18.37 -4.69 -20.93
CA ASP A 101 -17.11 -4.97 -21.64
C ASP A 101 -16.15 -5.80 -20.79
N LEU A 102 -16.47 -6.00 -19.50
CA LEU A 102 -15.64 -6.73 -18.56
C LEU A 102 -15.91 -8.23 -18.66
N ASP A 103 -14.93 -8.98 -19.14
CA ASP A 103 -14.99 -10.44 -19.19
C ASP A 103 -14.60 -11.10 -17.84
N ASP A 104 -14.95 -12.38 -17.69
CA ASP A 104 -14.67 -13.16 -16.48
C ASP A 104 -13.17 -13.39 -16.24
N GLU A 105 -12.36 -13.44 -17.28
CA GLU A 105 -10.91 -13.64 -17.18
C GLU A 105 -10.27 -12.42 -16.57
N HIS A 106 -10.54 -11.23 -17.10
CA HIS A 106 -10.02 -10.00 -16.55
C HIS A 106 -10.55 -9.73 -15.13
N TRP A 107 -11.83 -10.06 -14.86
CA TRP A 107 -12.35 -10.01 -13.49
C TRP A 107 -11.50 -10.83 -12.54
N ARG A 108 -11.23 -12.12 -12.88
CA ARG A 108 -10.43 -13.02 -12.05
C ARG A 108 -9.00 -12.50 -11.85
N GLU A 109 -8.33 -12.04 -12.92
CA GLU A 109 -6.98 -11.48 -12.84
C GLU A 109 -6.90 -10.31 -11.86
N VAL A 110 -7.86 -9.38 -11.94
CA VAL A 110 -7.89 -8.20 -11.06
C VAL A 110 -8.13 -8.59 -9.60
N ILE A 111 -9.06 -9.50 -9.34
CA ILE A 111 -9.34 -10.01 -7.99
C ILE A 111 -8.15 -10.79 -7.44
N GLU A 112 -7.54 -11.67 -8.24
CA GLU A 112 -6.37 -12.46 -7.83
C GLU A 112 -5.19 -11.56 -7.44
N LEU A 113 -4.87 -10.57 -8.25
CA LEU A 113 -3.76 -9.66 -7.96
C LEU A 113 -4.07 -8.74 -6.77
N ASN A 114 -5.21 -8.03 -6.82
CA ASN A 114 -5.45 -6.89 -5.93
C ASN A 114 -6.11 -7.25 -4.59
N LEU A 115 -6.71 -8.45 -4.46
CA LEU A 115 -7.37 -8.90 -3.23
C LEU A 115 -6.82 -10.24 -2.73
N SER A 116 -6.84 -11.30 -3.56
CA SER A 116 -6.35 -12.62 -3.15
C SER A 116 -4.86 -12.58 -2.81
N GLY A 117 -4.05 -11.81 -3.55
CA GLY A 117 -2.63 -11.60 -3.27
C GLY A 117 -2.40 -11.00 -1.88
N VAL A 118 -3.14 -9.95 -1.52
CA VAL A 118 -3.09 -9.32 -0.18
C VAL A 118 -3.39 -10.34 0.92
N PHE A 119 -4.44 -11.13 0.75
CA PHE A 119 -4.81 -12.20 1.70
C PHE A 119 -3.70 -13.23 1.84
N ARG A 120 -3.18 -13.76 0.72
CA ARG A 120 -2.16 -14.84 0.74
C ARG A 120 -0.84 -14.37 1.36
N VAL A 121 -0.35 -13.19 0.96
CA VAL A 121 0.90 -12.64 1.50
C VAL A 121 0.75 -12.37 2.99
N SER A 122 -0.35 -11.75 3.43
CA SER A 122 -0.60 -11.52 4.85
C SER A 122 -0.61 -12.84 5.64
N ARG A 123 -1.32 -13.85 5.16
CA ARG A 123 -1.40 -15.17 5.79
C ARG A 123 -0.04 -15.84 5.95
N ALA A 124 0.90 -15.60 5.03
CA ALA A 124 2.24 -16.20 5.10
C ALA A 124 3.11 -15.59 6.21
N PHE A 125 2.99 -14.29 6.51
CA PHE A 125 3.81 -13.62 7.50
C PHE A 125 3.17 -13.50 8.90
N ILE A 126 1.84 -13.54 9.02
CA ILE A 126 1.11 -13.43 10.29
C ILE A 126 1.62 -14.43 11.36
N PRO A 127 1.90 -15.72 11.07
CA PRO A 127 2.38 -16.65 12.10
C PRO A 127 3.68 -16.18 12.79
N ALA A 128 4.62 -15.61 12.04
CA ALA A 128 5.86 -15.07 12.57
C ALA A 128 5.63 -13.80 13.42
N MET A 129 4.76 -12.90 12.97
CA MET A 129 4.35 -11.71 13.72
C MET A 129 3.67 -12.08 15.05
N ARG A 130 2.77 -13.06 15.02
CA ARG A 130 2.12 -13.58 16.24
C ARG A 130 3.12 -14.16 17.24
N LYS A 131 4.10 -14.92 16.76
CA LYS A 131 5.18 -15.48 17.62
C LYS A 131 5.95 -14.38 18.34
N ASN A 132 6.15 -13.24 17.67
CA ASN A 132 6.89 -12.10 18.21
C ASN A 132 5.99 -11.13 19.01
N ALA A 133 4.68 -11.37 19.08
CA ALA A 133 3.67 -10.48 19.68
C ALA A 133 3.78 -9.03 19.16
N TYR A 134 4.18 -8.86 17.90
CA TYR A 134 4.33 -7.59 17.22
C TYR A 134 4.14 -7.73 15.71
N GLY A 135 3.38 -6.81 15.13
CA GLY A 135 3.22 -6.70 13.69
C GLY A 135 2.55 -5.38 13.29
N ARG A 136 2.93 -4.88 12.13
CA ARG A 136 2.32 -3.74 11.46
C ARG A 136 2.00 -4.15 10.03
N ILE A 137 0.74 -4.35 9.71
CA ILE A 137 0.30 -4.71 8.36
C ILE A 137 -0.40 -3.49 7.75
N ILE A 138 0.12 -3.01 6.65
CA ILE A 138 -0.44 -1.89 5.91
C ILE A 138 -0.81 -2.36 4.51
N ASN A 139 -2.09 -2.28 4.18
CA ASN A 139 -2.60 -2.63 2.87
C ASN A 139 -2.79 -1.37 2.01
N ILE A 140 -2.28 -1.35 0.81
CA ILE A 140 -2.55 -0.26 -0.12
C ILE A 140 -3.92 -0.49 -0.76
N GLY A 141 -4.90 0.25 -0.24
CA GLY A 141 -6.25 0.35 -0.76
C GLY A 141 -6.33 1.18 -2.04
N SER A 142 -7.40 1.88 -2.18
CA SER A 142 -7.64 2.93 -3.17
C SER A 142 -8.94 3.65 -2.82
N ILE A 143 -9.05 4.93 -3.15
CA ILE A 143 -10.34 5.63 -3.11
C ILE A 143 -11.42 4.95 -3.95
N ALA A 144 -11.03 4.16 -4.97
CA ALA A 144 -11.95 3.34 -5.74
C ALA A 144 -12.64 2.24 -4.91
N GLY A 145 -12.09 1.87 -3.75
CA GLY A 145 -12.72 0.96 -2.80
C GLY A 145 -13.75 1.62 -1.90
N GLU A 146 -13.78 2.96 -1.83
CA GLU A 146 -14.71 3.74 -1.02
C GLU A 146 -15.80 4.39 -1.87
N VAL A 147 -15.45 4.85 -3.09
CA VAL A 147 -16.37 5.48 -4.01
C VAL A 147 -16.35 4.77 -5.38
N GLY A 148 -17.51 4.64 -6.01
CA GLY A 148 -17.60 4.04 -7.33
C GLY A 148 -16.90 4.91 -8.39
N LEU A 149 -16.13 4.26 -9.26
CA LEU A 149 -15.50 4.89 -10.41
C LEU A 149 -15.93 4.15 -11.70
N PRO A 150 -16.57 4.83 -12.65
CA PRO A 150 -16.93 4.22 -13.94
C PRO A 150 -15.70 3.61 -14.63
N GLY A 151 -15.85 2.41 -15.18
CA GLY A 151 -14.77 1.69 -15.86
C GLY A 151 -13.83 0.90 -14.95
N PHE A 152 -14.01 0.91 -13.62
CA PHE A 152 -13.15 0.25 -12.65
C PHE A 152 -13.86 -0.85 -11.83
N CYS A 153 -14.91 -1.50 -12.36
CA CYS A 153 -15.75 -2.42 -11.59
C CYS A 153 -14.95 -3.49 -10.80
N ALA A 154 -14.10 -4.26 -11.47
CA ALA A 154 -13.30 -5.30 -10.82
C ALA A 154 -12.30 -4.72 -9.81
N TYR A 155 -11.64 -3.62 -10.18
CA TYR A 155 -10.66 -2.96 -9.30
C TYR A 155 -11.31 -2.35 -8.05
N ALA A 156 -12.46 -1.67 -8.21
CA ALA A 156 -13.21 -1.11 -7.10
C ALA A 156 -13.72 -2.21 -6.15
N ALA A 157 -14.23 -3.32 -6.68
CA ALA A 157 -14.63 -4.49 -5.91
C ALA A 157 -13.45 -5.07 -5.13
N ALA A 158 -12.28 -5.24 -5.77
CA ALA A 158 -11.07 -5.75 -5.12
C ALA A 158 -10.61 -4.82 -4.00
N LYS A 159 -10.54 -3.51 -4.25
CA LYS A 159 -10.06 -2.52 -3.26
C LYS A 159 -11.06 -2.30 -2.13
N GLY A 160 -12.36 -2.35 -2.38
CA GLY A 160 -13.38 -2.43 -1.33
C GLY A 160 -13.24 -3.69 -0.47
N GLY A 161 -12.94 -4.83 -1.10
CA GLY A 161 -12.59 -6.07 -0.42
C GLY A 161 -11.35 -5.94 0.46
N VAL A 162 -10.29 -5.25 0.01
CA VAL A 162 -9.08 -4.99 0.81
C VAL A 162 -9.39 -4.14 2.06
N ILE A 163 -10.21 -3.09 1.92
CA ILE A 163 -10.62 -2.26 3.07
C ILE A 163 -11.37 -3.10 4.09
N MET A 164 -12.29 -3.96 3.68
CA MET A 164 -13.03 -4.82 4.59
C MET A 164 -12.17 -5.93 5.18
N LEU A 165 -11.29 -6.55 4.39
CA LEU A 165 -10.29 -7.52 4.86
C LEU A 165 -9.40 -6.91 5.94
N THR A 166 -8.94 -5.67 5.75
CA THR A 166 -8.15 -4.91 6.73
C THR A 166 -8.87 -4.83 8.07
N LYS A 167 -10.14 -4.43 8.08
CA LYS A 167 -10.96 -4.31 9.31
C LYS A 167 -11.14 -5.65 10.01
N THR A 168 -11.41 -6.72 9.26
CA THR A 168 -11.57 -8.07 9.81
C THR A 168 -10.26 -8.57 10.42
N MET A 169 -9.15 -8.46 9.70
CA MET A 169 -7.83 -8.85 10.19
C MET A 169 -7.41 -8.04 11.44
N ALA A 170 -7.75 -6.75 11.49
CA ALA A 170 -7.48 -5.90 12.64
C ALA A 170 -8.15 -6.44 13.91
N MET A 171 -9.42 -6.85 13.84
CA MET A 171 -10.14 -7.45 14.97
C MET A 171 -9.55 -8.80 15.39
N GLU A 172 -9.21 -9.67 14.43
CA GLU A 172 -8.67 -11.00 14.70
C GLU A 172 -7.27 -10.98 15.31
N LEU A 173 -6.45 -9.98 14.96
CA LEU A 173 -5.04 -9.94 15.28
C LEU A 173 -4.66 -8.97 16.41
N ALA A 174 -5.58 -8.11 16.86
CA ALA A 174 -5.32 -7.11 17.89
C ALA A 174 -4.79 -7.72 19.20
N ALA A 175 -5.37 -8.83 19.66
CA ALA A 175 -4.92 -9.53 20.86
C ALA A 175 -3.51 -10.13 20.73
N CYS A 176 -2.96 -10.20 19.51
CA CYS A 176 -1.61 -10.68 19.23
C CYS A 176 -0.57 -9.52 19.13
N GLY A 177 -0.96 -8.29 19.46
CA GLY A 177 -0.08 -7.12 19.33
C GLY A 177 0.16 -6.65 17.89
N ILE A 178 -0.71 -7.05 16.95
CA ILE A 178 -0.60 -6.73 15.54
C ILE A 178 -1.66 -5.69 15.18
N THR A 179 -1.26 -4.59 14.56
CA THR A 179 -2.20 -3.64 13.95
C THR A 179 -2.31 -3.88 12.45
N VAL A 180 -3.50 -3.72 11.91
CA VAL A 180 -3.76 -3.84 10.47
C VAL A 180 -4.53 -2.62 10.01
N ASN A 181 -3.97 -1.87 9.07
CA ASN A 181 -4.57 -0.66 8.53
C ASN A 181 -4.49 -0.64 7.01
N SER A 182 -5.28 0.19 6.37
CA SER A 182 -5.15 0.48 4.95
C SER A 182 -4.85 1.96 4.70
N VAL A 183 -4.16 2.24 3.61
CA VAL A 183 -3.99 3.57 3.05
C VAL A 183 -4.59 3.55 1.66
N SER A 184 -5.51 4.48 1.38
CA SER A 184 -6.24 4.59 0.12
C SER A 184 -5.77 5.81 -0.70
N PRO A 185 -4.82 5.62 -1.65
CA PRO A 185 -4.36 6.70 -2.50
C PRO A 185 -5.44 7.18 -3.46
N GLY A 186 -5.43 8.48 -3.75
CA GLY A 186 -6.15 9.08 -4.86
C GLY A 186 -5.35 9.02 -6.17
N MET A 187 -5.35 10.13 -6.93
CA MET A 187 -4.54 10.27 -8.14
C MET A 187 -3.09 10.56 -7.75
N ILE A 188 -2.22 9.55 -7.90
CA ILE A 188 -0.78 9.65 -7.59
C ILE A 188 0.02 9.65 -8.88
N LEU A 189 0.77 10.72 -9.13
CA LEU A 189 1.68 10.87 -10.26
C LEU A 189 3.14 11.04 -9.82
N ALA A 190 4.06 11.11 -10.77
CA ALA A 190 5.48 11.36 -10.47
C ALA A 190 5.66 12.77 -9.91
N ASP A 191 4.98 13.73 -10.51
CA ASP A 191 5.02 15.15 -10.14
C ASP A 191 3.63 15.61 -9.70
N GLN A 192 3.61 16.65 -8.88
CA GLN A 192 2.37 17.34 -8.55
C GLN A 192 1.88 18.11 -9.77
N SER A 193 0.74 17.71 -10.30
CA SER A 193 0.10 18.36 -11.45
C SER A 193 -1.25 18.92 -11.05
N PRO A 194 -1.69 20.06 -11.64
CA PRO A 194 -3.03 20.59 -11.41
C PRO A 194 -4.11 19.52 -11.66
N HIS A 195 -5.05 19.39 -10.74
CA HIS A 195 -6.12 18.40 -10.84
C HIS A 195 -7.42 18.92 -10.23
N HIS A 196 -8.40 19.20 -11.09
CA HIS A 196 -9.68 19.80 -10.67
C HIS A 196 -10.57 18.88 -9.84
N GLY A 197 -10.32 17.58 -9.84
CA GLY A 197 -11.10 16.60 -9.09
C GLY A 197 -10.70 16.41 -7.63
N THR A 198 -9.70 17.16 -7.12
CA THR A 198 -9.28 17.16 -5.72
C THR A 198 -9.52 18.53 -5.09
N TRP A 199 -9.84 18.58 -3.80
CA TRP A 199 -9.99 19.85 -3.08
C TRP A 199 -8.68 20.59 -2.94
N LEU A 200 -7.54 19.89 -2.84
CA LEU A 200 -6.22 20.52 -2.85
C LEU A 200 -5.80 21.05 -4.23
N GLY A 201 -6.57 20.77 -5.29
CA GLY A 201 -6.34 21.31 -6.64
C GLY A 201 -5.19 20.64 -7.40
N ARG A 202 -4.58 19.58 -6.86
CA ARG A 202 -3.43 18.89 -7.45
C ARG A 202 -3.48 17.38 -7.26
N THR A 203 -2.65 16.67 -7.99
CA THR A 203 -2.37 15.25 -7.76
C THR A 203 -1.44 15.06 -6.55
N GLY A 204 -1.46 13.88 -5.94
CA GLY A 204 -0.49 13.48 -4.93
C GLY A 204 0.75 12.83 -5.54
N THR A 205 1.77 12.64 -4.70
CA THR A 205 3.02 11.94 -5.02
C THR A 205 3.13 10.63 -4.25
N GLY A 206 4.00 9.71 -4.71
CA GLY A 206 4.30 8.48 -3.97
C GLY A 206 4.84 8.75 -2.57
N ASP A 207 5.60 9.82 -2.38
CA ASP A 207 6.18 10.18 -1.09
C ASP A 207 5.13 10.64 -0.08
N GLU A 208 4.04 11.28 -0.52
CA GLU A 208 2.92 11.63 0.37
C GLU A 208 2.19 10.37 0.87
N VAL A 209 2.04 9.36 0.00
CA VAL A 209 1.50 8.06 0.40
C VAL A 209 2.48 7.34 1.34
N ALA A 210 3.78 7.35 1.02
CA ALA A 210 4.81 6.67 1.81
C ALA A 210 4.89 7.19 3.24
N ARG A 211 4.80 8.50 3.44
CA ARG A 211 4.78 9.11 4.79
C ARG A 211 3.58 8.64 5.64
N ALA A 212 2.40 8.52 5.04
CA ALA A 212 1.22 7.99 5.73
C ALA A 212 1.39 6.51 6.12
N VAL A 213 1.95 5.70 5.22
CA VAL A 213 2.24 4.29 5.46
C VAL A 213 3.28 4.11 6.57
N VAL A 214 4.38 4.87 6.53
CA VAL A 214 5.43 4.82 7.56
C VAL A 214 4.90 5.26 8.93
N PHE A 215 4.03 6.27 9.00
CA PHE A 215 3.34 6.63 10.23
C PHE A 215 2.52 5.46 10.80
N LEU A 216 1.68 4.81 9.98
CA LEU A 216 0.87 3.67 10.41
C LEU A 216 1.71 2.41 10.74
N ALA A 217 2.94 2.32 10.23
CA ALA A 217 3.88 1.25 10.55
C ALA A 217 4.70 1.53 11.82
N SER A 218 4.65 2.75 12.36
CA SER A 218 5.44 3.16 13.51
C SER A 218 4.75 2.86 14.84
N ASP A 219 5.50 2.97 15.94
CA ASP A 219 4.96 2.78 17.28
C ASP A 219 4.07 3.97 17.71
N GLU A 220 4.20 5.15 17.07
CA GLU A 220 3.35 6.32 17.33
C GLU A 220 1.88 6.08 16.94
N SER A 221 1.62 5.15 16.02
CA SER A 221 0.27 4.72 15.63
C SER A 221 -0.21 3.48 16.37
N GLY A 222 0.46 3.08 17.46
CA GLY A 222 0.23 1.79 18.14
C GLY A 222 -1.20 1.55 18.65
N TYR A 223 -2.04 2.60 18.74
CA TYR A 223 -3.46 2.50 19.11
C TYR A 223 -4.41 2.67 17.91
N ILE A 224 -3.86 2.66 16.69
CA ILE A 224 -4.64 2.76 15.44
C ILE A 224 -4.66 1.38 14.77
N THR A 225 -5.84 0.77 14.66
CA THR A 225 -6.04 -0.48 13.93
C THR A 225 -7.42 -0.51 13.28
N GLY A 226 -7.52 -1.10 12.08
CA GLY A 226 -8.76 -1.21 11.31
C GLY A 226 -9.16 0.08 10.57
N VAL A 227 -8.31 1.11 10.53
CA VAL A 227 -8.58 2.34 9.79
C VAL A 227 -8.27 2.14 8.29
N ASP A 228 -9.06 2.79 7.45
CA ASP A 228 -8.66 3.14 6.10
C ASP A 228 -8.35 4.63 6.07
N LEU A 229 -7.15 4.99 5.60
CA LEU A 229 -6.65 6.37 5.58
C LEU A 229 -6.56 6.86 4.13
N PRO A 230 -7.51 7.68 3.66
CA PRO A 230 -7.42 8.29 2.33
C PRO A 230 -6.23 9.27 2.24
N VAL A 231 -5.44 9.14 1.16
CA VAL A 231 -4.38 10.08 0.78
C VAL A 231 -4.68 10.55 -0.65
N ASP A 232 -5.65 11.46 -0.76
CA ASP A 232 -6.36 11.72 -2.02
C ASP A 232 -6.58 13.21 -2.34
N GLY A 233 -6.08 14.10 -1.51
CA GLY A 233 -6.30 15.54 -1.66
C GLY A 233 -7.77 15.95 -1.47
N GLY A 234 -8.54 15.16 -0.71
CA GLY A 234 -9.95 15.40 -0.42
C GLY A 234 -10.91 14.96 -1.53
N ARG A 235 -10.46 14.13 -2.47
CA ARG A 235 -11.28 13.72 -3.62
C ARG A 235 -12.58 13.01 -3.24
N ILE A 236 -12.56 12.18 -2.21
CA ILE A 236 -13.76 11.44 -1.78
C ILE A 236 -14.75 12.27 -0.98
N LEU A 237 -14.39 13.51 -0.61
CA LEU A 237 -15.31 14.42 0.12
C LEU A 237 -16.44 14.98 -0.75
N GLY A 238 -16.51 14.57 -2.02
CA GLY A 238 -17.53 14.99 -2.97
C GLY A 238 -17.00 15.86 -4.09
N PRO A 239 -17.86 16.21 -5.05
CA PRO A 239 -17.46 17.01 -6.21
C PRO A 239 -17.00 18.41 -5.78
N LYS A 240 -15.88 18.84 -6.33
CA LYS A 240 -15.47 20.24 -6.27
C LYS A 240 -16.39 21.05 -7.19
N GLY A 241 -17.36 21.74 -6.63
CA GLY A 241 -18.35 22.45 -7.45
C GLY A 241 -19.60 22.86 -6.67
N CYS A 242 -19.61 22.70 -5.35
CA CYS A 242 -20.54 23.44 -4.52
C CYS A 242 -20.19 24.93 -4.59
N ASP A 243 -21.16 25.80 -4.50
CA ASP A 243 -21.02 27.27 -4.53
C ASP A 243 -20.22 27.83 -3.31
N TRP A 244 -19.48 26.95 -2.61
CA TRP A 244 -18.64 27.38 -1.51
C TRP A 244 -17.46 28.19 -2.03
N LYS A 245 -17.40 29.46 -1.64
CA LYS A 245 -16.26 30.33 -1.88
C LYS A 245 -15.62 30.64 -0.53
N PRO A 246 -14.29 30.74 -0.44
CA PRO A 246 -13.63 31.32 0.74
C PRO A 246 -14.24 32.71 1.01
N SER A 247 -14.47 33.05 2.27
CA SER A 247 -14.83 34.43 2.64
C SER A 247 -13.73 35.39 2.19
N ASP A 248 -14.14 36.58 1.74
CA ASP A 248 -13.23 37.63 1.26
C ASP A 248 -12.04 37.79 2.24
N GLY A 249 -10.83 37.62 1.78
CA GLY A 249 -9.59 37.64 2.55
C GLY A 249 -8.80 36.33 2.56
N MET A 250 -9.31 35.22 2.01
CA MET A 250 -8.57 33.97 1.79
C MET A 250 -8.15 33.77 0.33
N GLU A 251 -7.90 34.82 -0.42
CA GLU A 251 -7.23 34.67 -1.71
C GLU A 251 -5.80 34.15 -1.42
N ARG A 252 -5.56 32.88 -1.80
CA ARG A 252 -4.18 32.40 -1.90
C ARG A 252 -3.66 32.91 -3.23
N ASP A 253 -2.65 33.74 -3.18
CA ASP A 253 -1.73 33.90 -4.29
C ASP A 253 -1.13 32.52 -4.59
N ILE A 254 -1.64 31.87 -5.66
CA ILE A 254 -1.11 30.62 -6.22
C ILE A 254 -0.44 30.97 -7.54
#